data_30db9aa853ca89835e56e0af4f2a69ea
#
_entry.id   30db9aa853ca89835e56e0af4f2a69ea
#
_cell.length_a   1.000
_cell.length_b   1.000
_cell.length_c   1.000
_cell.angle_alpha   90.00
_cell.angle_beta   90.00
_cell.angle_gamma   90.00
#
_symmetry.space_group_name_H-M   'P 1'
#
loop_
_entity.id
_entity.type
_entity.pdbx_description
1 polymer ?
#
loop_
_entity_poly.entity_id
_entity_poly.type
_entity_poly.pdbx_seq_one_letter_code
_entity_poly.pdbx_strand_id
1 'polypeptide(L)'
;MKRREFIKNVCSVAGAVMLTGCVSCDVANRHNKEQEEINMFVVRIAEIEVHPEWLDAYLEAAGAVGAESVAKEPGVVCIFPMQKKASPTSIRIVEIYCSEEAYRAHLATPHFRKYKEGTPHMIKSLELVPMHPLDPEHADGIFRKWL
;
A
#
# COMPACT_ATOMS: atom_id res chain seq x y z
N MET A 1 -14.04 -18.48 2.86
CA MET A 1 -13.29 -18.83 1.62
C MET A 1 -11.87 -18.36 1.81
N LYS A 2 -10.89 -19.25 1.78
CA LYS A 2 -9.49 -18.92 2.15
C LYS A 2 -8.82 -18.15 1.00
N ARG A 3 -8.28 -16.96 1.28
CA ARG A 3 -7.55 -16.07 0.34
C ARG A 3 -6.41 -16.76 -0.48
N ARG A 4 -6.05 -17.97 -0.12
CA ARG A 4 -4.99 -18.77 -0.76
C ARG A 4 -5.28 -19.23 -2.21
N GLU A 5 -6.53 -19.20 -2.66
CA GLU A 5 -6.87 -19.71 -3.99
C GLU A 5 -6.87 -18.66 -5.10
N PHE A 6 -6.90 -17.38 -4.72
CA PHE A 6 -6.92 -16.30 -5.71
C PHE A 6 -5.59 -16.11 -6.47
N ILE A 7 -4.47 -16.43 -5.80
CA ILE A 7 -3.13 -16.24 -6.40
C ILE A 7 -2.73 -17.40 -7.33
N LYS A 8 -3.35 -18.57 -7.21
CA LYS A 8 -2.98 -19.75 -8.00
C LYS A 8 -3.57 -19.84 -9.40
N ASN A 9 -4.53 -19.00 -9.75
CA ASN A 9 -5.28 -19.13 -11.01
C ASN A 9 -4.83 -18.19 -12.14
N VAL A 10 -3.74 -17.45 -12.01
CA VAL A 10 -3.28 -16.52 -13.06
C VAL A 10 -2.09 -17.03 -13.87
N CYS A 11 -1.47 -18.12 -13.47
CA CYS A 11 -0.33 -18.71 -14.20
C CYS A 11 -0.64 -20.10 -14.73
N SER A 12 -1.34 -20.23 -15.86
CA SER A 12 -1.32 -21.45 -16.67
C SER A 12 -1.67 -21.15 -18.12
N VAL A 13 -0.68 -20.74 -18.89
CA VAL A 13 -0.61 -21.10 -20.32
C VAL A 13 0.84 -21.50 -20.62
N ALA A 14 1.05 -22.81 -20.72
CA ALA A 14 2.31 -23.41 -21.11
C ALA A 14 2.47 -23.39 -22.64
N GLY A 15 3.56 -22.83 -23.10
CA GLY A 15 4.09 -23.03 -24.46
C GLY A 15 5.54 -23.48 -24.37
N ALA A 16 5.77 -24.75 -24.54
CA ALA A 16 7.11 -25.33 -24.57
C ALA A 16 7.83 -24.97 -25.88
N VAL A 17 8.94 -24.23 -25.79
CA VAL A 17 9.96 -24.19 -26.84
C VAL A 17 11.31 -24.41 -26.17
N MET A 18 11.95 -25.55 -26.51
CA MET A 18 13.34 -25.80 -26.13
C MET A 18 14.26 -24.94 -26.98
N LEU A 19 15.02 -24.05 -26.36
CA LEU A 19 16.20 -23.42 -26.93
C LEU A 19 17.26 -23.29 -25.84
N THR A 20 18.46 -23.80 -26.16
CA THR A 20 19.69 -23.68 -25.37
C THR A 20 20.01 -22.20 -25.12
N GLY A 21 19.58 -21.66 -24.00
CA GLY A 21 19.79 -20.26 -23.63
C GLY A 21 21.04 -20.10 -22.77
N CYS A 22 21.85 -19.12 -23.10
CA CYS A 22 23.05 -18.70 -22.43
C CYS A 22 22.69 -18.27 -20.96
N VAL A 23 23.47 -18.67 -19.97
CA VAL A 23 23.27 -18.40 -18.54
C VAL A 23 23.08 -16.89 -18.24
N SER A 24 23.61 -16.00 -19.06
CA SER A 24 23.43 -14.55 -18.95
C SER A 24 22.01 -14.06 -19.27
N CYS A 25 21.25 -14.78 -20.11
CA CYS A 25 19.87 -14.44 -20.44
C CYS A 25 18.91 -14.79 -19.30
N ASP A 26 19.20 -15.85 -18.54
CA ASP A 26 18.35 -16.26 -17.42
C ASP A 26 18.48 -15.32 -16.22
N VAL A 27 19.65 -14.75 -16.00
CA VAL A 27 19.87 -13.75 -14.93
C VAL A 27 19.19 -12.42 -15.26
N ALA A 28 19.30 -11.95 -16.51
CA ALA A 28 18.64 -10.72 -16.96
C ALA A 28 17.11 -10.85 -16.95
N ASN A 29 16.59 -12.02 -17.34
CA ASN A 29 15.14 -12.27 -17.36
C ASN A 29 14.58 -12.45 -15.94
N ARG A 30 15.36 -12.98 -15.01
CA ARG A 30 15.01 -13.08 -13.60
C ARG A 30 14.97 -11.69 -12.95
N HIS A 31 15.98 -10.86 -13.22
CA HIS A 31 16.03 -9.47 -12.74
C HIS A 31 14.89 -8.60 -13.27
N ASN A 32 14.51 -8.78 -14.54
CA ASN A 32 13.38 -8.08 -15.15
C ASN A 32 12.03 -8.53 -14.55
N LYS A 33 11.89 -9.83 -14.27
CA LYS A 33 10.68 -10.39 -13.67
C LYS A 33 10.53 -9.99 -12.21
N GLU A 34 11.62 -9.96 -11.46
CA GLU A 34 11.69 -9.43 -10.09
C GLU A 34 11.36 -7.92 -10.06
N GLN A 35 11.81 -7.16 -11.06
CA GLN A 35 11.50 -5.73 -11.18
C GLN A 35 10.04 -5.47 -11.56
N GLU A 36 9.41 -6.33 -12.34
CA GLU A 36 7.97 -6.27 -12.67
C GLU A 36 7.10 -6.66 -11.46
N GLU A 37 7.51 -7.66 -10.65
CA GLU A 37 6.82 -8.03 -9.41
C GLU A 37 6.97 -6.96 -8.32
N ILE A 38 8.12 -6.29 -8.23
CA ILE A 38 8.36 -5.15 -7.33
C ILE A 38 7.48 -3.95 -7.69
N ASN A 39 7.19 -3.77 -8.97
CA ASN A 39 6.30 -2.71 -9.47
C ASN A 39 4.80 -2.99 -9.24
N MET A 40 4.43 -4.13 -8.70
CA MET A 40 3.03 -4.51 -8.48
C MET A 40 2.42 -3.76 -7.29
N PHE A 41 3.21 -3.44 -6.26
CA PHE A 41 2.72 -2.73 -5.07
C PHE A 41 2.89 -1.22 -5.19
N VAL A 42 1.86 -0.47 -4.81
CA VAL A 42 2.01 0.95 -4.51
C VAL A 42 2.28 1.08 -3.02
N VAL A 43 3.49 1.54 -2.68
CA VAL A 43 3.90 1.78 -1.29
C VAL A 43 4.27 3.24 -1.13
N ARG A 44 3.75 3.89 -0.09
CA ARG A 44 4.10 5.26 0.23
C ARG A 44 3.90 5.58 1.70
N ILE A 45 4.51 6.68 2.11
CA ILE A 45 4.31 7.29 3.42
C ILE A 45 3.69 8.66 3.22
N ALA A 46 2.52 8.89 3.81
CA ALA A 46 1.99 10.24 3.95
C ALA A 46 2.60 10.90 5.18
N GLU A 47 3.31 11.99 4.99
CA GLU A 47 3.89 12.82 6.02
C GLU A 47 3.01 14.05 6.24
N ILE A 48 2.42 14.17 7.43
CA ILE A 48 1.38 15.13 7.69
C ILE A 48 1.70 15.92 8.96
N GLU A 49 1.59 17.24 8.87
CA GLU A 49 1.55 18.12 10.04
C GLU A 49 0.14 18.67 10.20
N VAL A 50 -0.41 18.52 11.41
CA VAL A 50 -1.78 18.90 11.76
C VAL A 50 -1.74 20.19 12.59
N HIS A 51 -2.71 21.07 12.42
CA HIS A 51 -2.92 22.18 13.32
C HIS A 51 -3.30 21.69 14.72
N PRO A 52 -2.65 22.16 15.81
CA PRO A 52 -2.89 21.64 17.16
C PRO A 52 -4.35 21.63 17.59
N GLU A 53 -5.11 22.65 17.20
CA GLU A 53 -6.52 22.80 17.53
C GLU A 53 -7.43 21.76 16.85
N TRP A 54 -6.95 21.10 15.80
CA TRP A 54 -7.69 20.08 15.07
C TRP A 54 -7.16 18.65 15.29
N LEU A 55 -6.18 18.49 16.21
CA LEU A 55 -5.48 17.23 16.36
C LEU A 55 -6.43 16.06 16.64
N ASP A 56 -7.29 16.17 17.64
CA ASP A 56 -8.19 15.07 18.03
C ASP A 56 -9.17 14.70 16.91
N ALA A 57 -9.76 15.70 16.25
CA ALA A 57 -10.66 15.49 15.14
C ALA A 57 -9.95 14.84 13.93
N TYR A 58 -8.70 15.23 13.68
CA TYR A 58 -7.90 14.62 12.63
C TYR A 58 -7.54 13.16 12.92
N LEU A 59 -7.13 12.85 14.16
CA LEU A 59 -6.81 11.48 14.58
C LEU A 59 -8.01 10.55 14.43
N GLU A 60 -9.20 11.02 14.80
CA GLU A 60 -10.46 10.28 14.61
C GLU A 60 -10.74 10.02 13.13
N ALA A 61 -10.64 11.05 12.29
CA ALA A 61 -10.91 10.95 10.85
C ALA A 61 -9.91 10.02 10.14
N ALA A 62 -8.61 10.15 10.45
CA ALA A 62 -7.55 9.31 9.89
C ALA A 62 -7.66 7.85 10.34
N GLY A 63 -7.99 7.61 11.61
CA GLY A 63 -8.23 6.27 12.13
C GLY A 63 -9.44 5.61 11.48
N ALA A 64 -10.54 6.34 11.34
CA ALA A 64 -11.78 5.84 10.74
C ALA A 64 -11.58 5.46 9.25
N VAL A 65 -10.97 6.34 8.44
CA VAL A 65 -10.74 6.04 7.02
C VAL A 65 -9.79 4.87 6.85
N GLY A 66 -8.71 4.79 7.64
CA GLY A 66 -7.77 3.67 7.58
C GLY A 66 -8.43 2.33 7.89
N ALA A 67 -9.19 2.25 8.97
CA ALA A 67 -9.92 1.06 9.37
C ALA A 67 -10.96 0.63 8.32
N GLU A 68 -11.72 1.58 7.78
CA GLU A 68 -12.75 1.32 6.78
C GLU A 68 -12.14 0.82 5.46
N SER A 69 -11.05 1.44 5.00
CA SER A 69 -10.35 1.04 3.79
C SER A 69 -9.79 -0.37 3.88
N VAL A 70 -9.08 -0.69 4.96
CA VAL A 70 -8.53 -2.05 5.17
C VAL A 70 -9.65 -3.10 5.26
N ALA A 71 -10.78 -2.77 5.88
CA ALA A 71 -11.90 -3.70 6.05
C ALA A 71 -12.68 -3.95 4.76
N LYS A 72 -12.87 -2.93 3.92
CA LYS A 72 -13.80 -2.96 2.77
C LYS A 72 -13.12 -3.10 1.41
N GLU A 73 -11.87 -2.68 1.28
CA GLU A 73 -11.17 -2.61 0.01
C GLU A 73 -10.19 -3.78 -0.14
N PRO A 74 -10.47 -4.77 -0.99
CA PRO A 74 -9.62 -5.97 -1.11
C PRO A 74 -8.22 -5.66 -1.65
N GLY A 75 -8.03 -4.52 -2.31
CA GLY A 75 -6.74 -4.08 -2.84
C GLY A 75 -5.93 -3.22 -1.86
N VAL A 76 -6.50 -2.83 -0.72
CA VAL A 76 -5.79 -2.13 0.34
C VAL A 76 -5.14 -3.15 1.27
N VAL A 77 -3.81 -3.24 1.22
CA VAL A 77 -3.03 -4.15 2.06
C VAL A 77 -2.83 -3.55 3.45
N CYS A 78 -2.52 -2.24 3.50
CA CYS A 78 -2.23 -1.53 4.74
C CYS A 78 -2.57 -0.05 4.58
N ILE A 79 -3.28 0.50 5.55
CA ILE A 79 -3.33 1.93 5.85
C ILE A 79 -3.16 2.02 7.36
N PHE A 80 -1.98 2.49 7.80
CA PHE A 80 -1.60 2.49 9.19
C PHE A 80 -1.18 3.89 9.65
N PRO A 81 -2.11 4.69 10.20
CA PRO A 81 -1.83 5.99 10.77
C PRO A 81 -1.03 5.86 12.07
N MET A 82 0.02 6.65 12.19
CA MET A 82 0.89 6.71 13.38
C MET A 82 1.12 8.15 13.79
N GLN A 83 1.11 8.39 15.08
CA GLN A 83 1.43 9.68 15.69
C GLN A 83 2.86 9.66 16.24
N LYS A 84 3.65 10.70 15.95
CA LYS A 84 5.01 10.81 16.49
C LYS A 84 4.96 11.16 17.98
N LYS A 85 5.50 10.31 18.86
CA LYS A 85 5.46 10.49 20.31
C LYS A 85 6.05 11.82 20.78
N ALA A 86 7.15 12.27 20.16
CA ALA A 86 7.84 13.51 20.54
C ALA A 86 7.20 14.78 19.93
N SER A 87 6.30 14.64 18.96
CA SER A 87 5.63 15.73 18.25
C SER A 87 4.23 15.27 17.85
N PRO A 88 3.22 15.38 18.74
CA PRO A 88 1.89 14.80 18.53
C PRO A 88 1.15 15.31 17.28
N THR A 89 1.48 16.51 16.78
CA THR A 89 0.91 17.05 15.55
C THR A 89 1.51 16.45 14.27
N SER A 90 2.59 15.69 14.41
CA SER A 90 3.30 15.03 13.31
C SER A 90 2.75 13.63 13.12
N ILE A 91 2.04 13.40 12.02
CA ILE A 91 1.42 12.12 11.67
C ILE A 91 2.15 11.49 10.49
N ARG A 92 2.29 10.17 10.51
CA ARG A 92 2.80 9.37 9.40
C ARG A 92 1.80 8.25 9.12
N ILE A 93 1.43 8.10 7.85
CA ILE A 93 0.56 7.00 7.43
C ILE A 93 1.34 6.12 6.47
N VAL A 94 1.54 4.86 6.83
CA VAL A 94 2.04 3.86 5.89
C VAL A 94 0.88 3.37 5.06
N GLU A 95 1.01 3.47 3.73
CA GLU A 95 0.00 3.05 2.78
C GLU A 95 0.60 2.01 1.83
N ILE A 96 -0.08 0.87 1.71
CA ILE A 96 0.32 -0.23 0.81
C ILE A 96 -0.92 -0.71 0.07
N TYR A 97 -0.85 -0.67 -1.26
CA TYR A 97 -1.89 -1.16 -2.16
C TYR A 97 -1.32 -2.28 -3.02
N CYS A 98 -2.13 -3.29 -3.35
CA CYS A 98 -1.68 -4.44 -4.14
C CYS A 98 -1.42 -4.10 -5.61
N SER A 99 -1.88 -2.94 -6.11
CA SER A 99 -1.61 -2.45 -7.46
C SER A 99 -1.97 -0.97 -7.60
N GLU A 100 -1.58 -0.37 -8.71
CA GLU A 100 -1.96 0.98 -9.08
C GLU A 100 -3.49 1.12 -9.30
N GLU A 101 -4.15 0.06 -9.81
CA GLU A 101 -5.61 0.04 -9.97
C GLU A 101 -6.31 0.05 -8.60
N ALA A 102 -5.78 -0.71 -7.63
CA ALA A 102 -6.30 -0.72 -6.26
C ALA A 102 -6.16 0.66 -5.60
N TYR A 103 -5.03 1.33 -5.80
CA TYR A 103 -4.84 2.70 -5.34
C TYR A 103 -5.85 3.67 -5.97
N ARG A 104 -6.04 3.61 -7.29
CA ARG A 104 -7.04 4.45 -7.98
C ARG A 104 -8.47 4.16 -7.51
N ALA A 105 -8.79 2.90 -7.28
CA ALA A 105 -10.08 2.50 -6.73
C ALA A 105 -10.30 3.08 -5.33
N HIS A 106 -9.27 3.03 -4.46
CA HIS A 106 -9.29 3.65 -3.13
C HIS A 106 -9.64 5.14 -3.20
N LEU A 107 -8.99 5.90 -4.09
CA LEU A 107 -9.24 7.34 -4.26
C LEU A 107 -10.70 7.67 -4.66
N ALA A 108 -11.41 6.71 -5.27
CA ALA A 108 -12.78 6.86 -5.72
C ALA A 108 -13.82 6.46 -4.66
N THR A 109 -13.41 5.86 -3.54
CA THR A 109 -14.32 5.39 -2.50
C THR A 109 -15.02 6.53 -1.76
N PRO A 110 -16.26 6.34 -1.29
CA PRO A 110 -16.99 7.36 -0.55
C PRO A 110 -16.29 7.76 0.77
N HIS A 111 -15.74 6.79 1.51
CA HIS A 111 -15.07 7.04 2.78
C HIS A 111 -13.77 7.82 2.60
N PHE A 112 -12.98 7.52 1.57
CA PHE A 112 -11.78 8.30 1.27
C PHE A 112 -12.13 9.73 0.84
N ARG A 113 -13.14 9.91 -0.02
CA ARG A 113 -13.60 11.24 -0.43
C ARG A 113 -14.07 12.06 0.75
N LYS A 114 -14.89 11.48 1.65
CA LYS A 114 -15.32 12.13 2.88
C LYS A 114 -14.13 12.61 3.73
N TYR A 115 -13.11 11.75 3.90
CA TYR A 115 -11.89 12.11 4.60
C TYR A 115 -11.15 13.25 3.88
N LYS A 116 -10.89 13.10 2.59
CA LYS A 116 -10.16 14.07 1.76
C LYS A 116 -10.83 15.44 1.70
N GLU A 117 -12.15 15.49 1.69
CA GLU A 117 -12.93 16.74 1.66
C GLU A 117 -13.08 17.35 3.06
N GLY A 118 -13.15 16.52 4.09
CA GLY A 118 -13.38 16.94 5.47
C GLY A 118 -12.13 17.41 6.23
N THR A 119 -10.92 17.07 5.79
CA THR A 119 -9.70 17.32 6.57
C THR A 119 -8.75 18.42 6.10
N PRO A 120 -8.88 19.05 4.92
CA PRO A 120 -7.87 20.01 4.45
C PRO A 120 -7.59 21.18 5.40
N HIS A 121 -8.62 21.68 6.08
CA HIS A 121 -8.48 22.79 7.03
C HIS A 121 -7.77 22.39 8.34
N MET A 122 -7.64 21.10 8.60
CA MET A 122 -6.94 20.55 9.76
C MET A 122 -5.44 20.40 9.53
N ILE A 123 -5.01 20.39 8.26
CA ILE A 123 -3.67 20.02 7.82
C ILE A 123 -2.85 21.27 7.52
N LYS A 124 -1.70 21.37 8.15
CA LYS A 124 -0.69 22.40 7.89
C LYS A 124 0.14 22.08 6.66
N SER A 125 0.57 20.83 6.53
CA SER A 125 1.34 20.32 5.40
C SER A 125 1.08 18.83 5.20
N LEU A 126 1.13 18.41 3.94
CA LEU A 126 1.03 17.01 3.51
C LEU A 126 2.07 16.77 2.43
N GLU A 127 2.89 15.75 2.62
CA GLU A 127 3.79 15.20 1.61
C GLU A 127 3.49 13.71 1.42
N LEU A 128 3.39 13.27 0.19
CA LEU A 128 3.24 11.86 -0.17
C LEU A 128 4.56 11.35 -0.71
N VAL A 129 5.27 10.56 0.09
CA VAL A 129 6.59 10.03 -0.23
C VAL A 129 6.43 8.64 -0.83
N PRO A 130 6.70 8.44 -2.14
CA PRO A 130 6.68 7.11 -2.74
C PRO A 130 7.86 6.29 -2.20
N MET A 131 7.61 5.01 -1.95
CA MET A 131 8.59 4.07 -1.39
C MET A 131 8.71 2.83 -2.26
N HIS A 132 9.90 2.25 -2.32
CA HIS A 132 10.11 0.93 -2.88
C HIS A 132 10.30 -0.08 -1.74
N PRO A 133 9.54 -1.18 -1.70
CA PRO A 133 9.79 -2.26 -0.75
C PRO A 133 11.14 -2.91 -1.07
N LEU A 134 11.98 -3.10 -0.05
CA LEU A 134 13.29 -3.74 -0.23
C LEU A 134 13.18 -5.27 -0.33
N ASP A 135 12.10 -5.84 0.21
CA ASP A 135 11.86 -7.27 0.29
C ASP A 135 10.35 -7.56 0.07
N PRO A 136 9.88 -7.45 -1.18
CA PRO A 136 8.49 -7.67 -1.51
C PRO A 136 8.05 -9.14 -1.34
N GLU A 137 8.98 -10.11 -1.49
CA GLU A 137 8.69 -11.54 -1.39
C GLU A 137 8.26 -11.96 0.00
N HIS A 138 8.76 -11.28 1.05
CA HIS A 138 8.43 -11.59 2.44
C HIS A 138 7.35 -10.67 3.04
N ALA A 139 6.77 -9.77 2.24
CA ALA A 139 5.72 -8.84 2.68
C ALA A 139 4.53 -9.57 3.33
N ASP A 140 4.13 -10.71 2.77
CA ASP A 140 3.12 -11.61 3.32
C ASP A 140 3.42 -12.08 4.76
N GLY A 141 4.69 -12.31 5.08
CA GLY A 141 5.12 -12.77 6.39
C GLY A 141 5.08 -11.69 7.47
N ILE A 142 5.29 -10.43 7.07
CA ILE A 142 5.29 -9.29 8.00
C ILE A 142 3.90 -9.10 8.62
N PHE A 143 2.85 -9.18 7.82
CA PHE A 143 1.48 -8.93 8.28
C PHE A 143 0.83 -10.14 8.95
N ARG A 144 1.32 -11.37 8.74
CA ARG A 144 0.75 -12.58 9.35
C ARG A 144 1.01 -12.73 10.85
N LYS A 145 1.99 -12.03 11.41
CA LYS A 145 2.33 -12.13 12.84
C LYS A 145 1.34 -11.42 13.76
N TRP A 146 0.41 -10.66 13.19
CA TRP A 146 -0.59 -9.89 13.93
C TRP A 146 -2.00 -10.50 13.87
N LEU A 147 -2.13 -11.61 13.16
CA LEU A 147 -3.33 -12.41 13.02
C LEU A 147 -3.20 -13.73 13.77
#